data_a09d81705ab00ed5b7fd12225270d4f1
#
_entry.id   a09d81705ab00ed5b7fd12225270d4f1
#
_cell.length_a   1.000
_cell.length_b   1.000
_cell.length_c   1.000
_cell.angle_alpha   90.00
_cell.angle_beta   90.00
_cell.angle_gamma   90.00
#
_symmetry.space_group_name_H-M   'P 1'
#
loop_
_entity.id
_entity.type
_entity.pdbx_description
1 polymer ?
#
loop_
_entity_poly.entity_id
_entity_poly.type
_entity_poly.pdbx_seq_one_letter_code
_entity_poly.pdbx_strand_id
1 'polypeptide(L)'
;YEKMYSRIIEGLKTAPSIRRKLFYWAIGVGKEVLLYNSKNKLIPLNLKIKHGIANKLVYSKVQARVGGSLRFFISGGAPLSQEIAEFFASVNITILEGYGLTETSPVLTSNTPECLKYGTVGKTLFNVEVKIAEDGEILAKGPNIMKGYYNKDEATNEAIDSEGWFHTGDIGKFDNEGYLKITDRKKSILVTSAGKNVAPA
;
A
#
# COMPACT_ATOMS: atom_id res chain seq x y z
N TYR A 1 7.19 -8.85 1.62
CA TYR A 1 5.95 -9.48 1.16
C TYR A 1 6.18 -10.25 -0.15
N GLU A 2 6.91 -9.68 -1.11
CA GLU A 2 7.25 -10.33 -2.40
C GLU A 2 7.91 -11.70 -2.23
N LYS A 3 8.90 -11.81 -1.33
CA LYS A 3 9.53 -13.11 -1.02
C LYS A 3 8.55 -14.13 -0.43
N MET A 4 7.59 -13.69 0.38
CA MET A 4 6.55 -14.58 0.92
C MET A 4 5.61 -15.04 -0.19
N TYR A 5 5.16 -14.11 -1.01
CA TYR A 5 4.33 -14.40 -2.18
C TYR A 5 5.02 -15.39 -3.11
N SER A 6 6.26 -15.11 -3.52
CA SER A 6 7.06 -15.98 -4.40
C SER A 6 7.21 -17.39 -3.82
N ARG A 7 7.53 -17.52 -2.52
CA ARG A 7 7.63 -18.84 -1.86
C ARG A 7 6.32 -19.61 -1.85
N ILE A 8 5.18 -18.92 -1.67
CA ILE A 8 3.86 -19.57 -1.73
C ILE A 8 3.62 -20.10 -3.15
N ILE A 9 3.86 -19.27 -4.17
CA ILE A 9 3.65 -19.63 -5.58
C ILE A 9 4.60 -20.77 -6.02
N GLU A 10 5.87 -20.70 -5.63
CA GLU A 10 6.85 -21.77 -5.90
C GLU A 10 6.44 -23.10 -5.25
N GLY A 11 6.01 -23.07 -4.00
CA GLY A 11 5.53 -24.26 -3.31
C GLY A 11 4.28 -24.87 -3.97
N LEU A 12 3.51 -24.07 -4.72
CA LEU A 12 2.37 -24.59 -5.50
C LEU A 12 2.81 -25.27 -6.80
N LYS A 13 3.93 -24.87 -7.41
CA LYS A 13 4.42 -25.51 -8.65
C LYS A 13 4.73 -26.99 -8.45
N THR A 14 5.24 -27.35 -7.28
CA THR A 14 5.58 -28.73 -6.90
C THR A 14 4.44 -29.50 -6.22
N ALA A 15 3.32 -28.81 -5.92
CA ALA A 15 2.17 -29.41 -5.26
C ALA A 15 1.33 -30.29 -6.21
N PRO A 16 0.66 -31.36 -5.70
CA PRO A 16 -0.29 -32.15 -6.47
C PRO A 16 -1.35 -31.30 -7.15
N SER A 17 -1.81 -31.68 -8.33
CA SER A 17 -2.76 -30.91 -9.16
C SER A 17 -4.05 -30.54 -8.42
N ILE A 18 -4.57 -31.43 -7.57
CA ILE A 18 -5.77 -31.20 -6.76
C ILE A 18 -5.53 -30.05 -5.76
N ARG A 19 -4.39 -30.07 -5.06
CA ARG A 19 -4.04 -29.02 -4.08
C ARG A 19 -3.88 -27.66 -4.77
N ARG A 20 -3.27 -27.66 -5.95
CA ARG A 20 -3.11 -26.45 -6.77
C ARG A 20 -4.45 -25.88 -7.23
N LYS A 21 -5.34 -26.73 -7.75
CA LYS A 21 -6.70 -26.33 -8.15
C LYS A 21 -7.50 -25.76 -6.97
N LEU A 22 -7.45 -26.44 -5.81
CA LEU A 22 -8.11 -25.99 -4.59
C LEU A 22 -7.60 -24.62 -4.12
N PHE A 23 -6.28 -24.40 -4.20
CA PHE A 23 -5.68 -23.13 -3.82
C PHE A 23 -6.16 -21.98 -4.71
N TYR A 24 -6.08 -22.13 -6.04
CA TYR A 24 -6.54 -21.08 -6.97
C TYR A 24 -8.05 -20.84 -6.88
N TRP A 25 -8.85 -21.87 -6.65
CA TRP A 25 -10.26 -21.72 -6.36
C TRP A 25 -10.48 -20.87 -5.10
N ALA A 26 -9.76 -21.16 -4.02
CA ALA A 26 -9.87 -20.41 -2.78
C ALA A 26 -9.45 -18.93 -2.96
N ILE A 27 -8.34 -18.66 -3.68
CA ILE A 27 -7.94 -17.29 -4.03
C ILE A 27 -9.04 -16.57 -4.81
N GLY A 28 -9.66 -17.23 -5.79
CA GLY A 28 -10.80 -16.66 -6.54
C GLY A 28 -11.97 -16.29 -5.64
N VAL A 29 -12.34 -17.16 -4.70
CA VAL A 29 -13.38 -16.90 -3.71
C VAL A 29 -13.02 -15.69 -2.83
N GLY A 30 -11.77 -15.59 -2.35
CA GLY A 30 -11.31 -14.46 -1.56
C GLY A 30 -11.35 -13.14 -2.33
N LYS A 31 -10.87 -13.12 -3.57
CA LYS A 31 -10.94 -11.93 -4.45
C LYS A 31 -12.38 -11.48 -4.70
N GLU A 32 -13.30 -12.41 -4.88
CA GLU A 32 -14.72 -12.11 -5.04
C GLU A 32 -15.29 -11.45 -3.78
N VAL A 33 -14.97 -11.96 -2.59
CA VAL A 33 -15.35 -11.34 -1.30
C VAL A 33 -14.79 -9.92 -1.17
N LEU A 34 -13.50 -9.71 -1.51
CA LEU A 34 -12.88 -8.38 -1.50
C LEU A 34 -13.61 -7.39 -2.43
N LEU A 35 -14.06 -7.85 -3.60
CA LEU A 35 -14.81 -7.03 -4.55
C LEU A 35 -16.20 -6.61 -4.00
N TYR A 36 -16.87 -7.47 -3.23
CA TYR A 36 -18.12 -7.09 -2.55
C TYR A 36 -17.86 -6.07 -1.45
N ASN A 37 -16.80 -6.29 -0.64
CA ASN A 37 -16.42 -5.38 0.45
C ASN A 37 -16.01 -4.00 -0.07
N SER A 38 -15.21 -3.92 -1.14
CA SER A 38 -14.78 -2.64 -1.73
C SER A 38 -15.94 -1.81 -2.31
N LYS A 39 -17.05 -2.45 -2.66
CA LYS A 39 -18.26 -1.80 -3.14
C LYS A 39 -19.32 -1.59 -2.05
N ASN A 40 -19.00 -1.86 -0.80
CA ASN A 40 -19.95 -1.85 0.33
C ASN A 40 -21.24 -2.65 0.05
N LYS A 41 -21.14 -3.77 -0.69
CA LYS A 41 -22.25 -4.64 -1.04
C LYS A 41 -22.36 -5.83 -0.09
N LEU A 42 -23.59 -6.27 0.16
CA LEU A 42 -23.83 -7.49 0.93
C LEU A 42 -23.29 -8.71 0.18
N ILE A 43 -22.50 -9.52 0.88
CA ILE A 43 -21.94 -10.76 0.35
C ILE A 43 -23.06 -11.81 0.26
N PRO A 44 -23.31 -12.40 -0.92
CA PRO A 44 -24.30 -13.47 -1.08
C PRO A 44 -24.04 -14.68 -0.19
N LEU A 45 -25.10 -15.36 0.27
CA LEU A 45 -24.99 -16.49 1.19
C LEU A 45 -24.14 -17.63 0.61
N ASN A 46 -24.30 -17.93 -0.67
CA ASN A 46 -23.50 -18.95 -1.36
C ASN A 46 -22.00 -18.61 -1.35
N LEU A 47 -21.65 -17.32 -1.48
CA LEU A 47 -20.26 -16.86 -1.43
C LEU A 47 -19.70 -16.92 0.01
N LYS A 48 -20.51 -16.60 1.03
CA LYS A 48 -20.14 -16.77 2.44
C LYS A 48 -19.82 -18.22 2.77
N ILE A 49 -20.63 -19.17 2.29
CA ILE A 49 -20.39 -20.61 2.48
C ILE A 49 -19.09 -21.03 1.81
N LYS A 50 -18.88 -20.66 0.52
CA LYS A 50 -17.62 -20.94 -0.20
C LYS A 50 -16.41 -20.36 0.52
N HIS A 51 -16.51 -19.13 1.02
CA HIS A 51 -15.44 -18.46 1.77
C HIS A 51 -15.13 -19.20 3.09
N GLY A 52 -16.14 -19.69 3.82
CA GLY A 52 -15.94 -20.52 5.02
C GLY A 52 -15.20 -21.82 4.71
N ILE A 53 -15.56 -22.50 3.60
CA ILE A 53 -14.85 -23.72 3.14
C ILE A 53 -13.40 -23.39 2.75
N ALA A 54 -13.20 -22.32 1.96
CA ALA A 54 -11.87 -21.85 1.55
C ALA A 54 -11.01 -21.51 2.77
N ASN A 55 -11.58 -20.87 3.78
CA ASN A 55 -10.89 -20.55 5.03
C ASN A 55 -10.40 -21.81 5.73
N LYS A 56 -11.27 -22.80 5.92
CA LYS A 56 -10.92 -24.07 6.59
C LYS A 56 -9.86 -24.88 5.83
N LEU A 57 -9.95 -24.94 4.50
CA LEU A 57 -9.08 -25.80 3.68
C LEU A 57 -7.76 -25.14 3.29
N VAL A 58 -7.74 -23.80 3.10
CA VAL A 58 -6.60 -23.07 2.52
C VAL A 58 -6.12 -21.94 3.41
N TYR A 59 -6.98 -20.94 3.72
CA TYR A 59 -6.51 -19.71 4.36
C TYR A 59 -5.91 -19.92 5.73
N SER A 60 -6.55 -20.75 6.58
CA SER A 60 -6.04 -21.10 7.92
C SER A 60 -4.62 -21.71 7.86
N LYS A 61 -4.30 -22.46 6.81
CA LYS A 61 -2.96 -23.04 6.62
C LYS A 61 -1.93 -22.01 6.19
N VAL A 62 -2.34 -21.00 5.42
CA VAL A 62 -1.48 -19.87 5.04
C VAL A 62 -1.25 -18.97 6.25
N GLN A 63 -2.31 -18.66 7.00
CA GLN A 63 -2.25 -17.84 8.21
C GLN A 63 -1.40 -18.49 9.31
N ALA A 64 -1.48 -19.82 9.49
CA ALA A 64 -0.66 -20.55 10.43
C ALA A 64 0.86 -20.40 10.17
N ARG A 65 1.26 -20.25 8.89
CA ARG A 65 2.67 -20.02 8.52
C ARG A 65 3.20 -18.64 8.92
N VAL A 66 2.33 -17.69 9.21
CA VAL A 66 2.67 -16.36 9.72
C VAL A 66 2.32 -16.19 11.20
N GLY A 67 2.20 -17.33 11.92
CA GLY A 67 2.01 -17.34 13.37
C GLY A 67 0.55 -17.52 13.83
N GLY A 68 -0.44 -17.51 12.93
CA GLY A 68 -1.86 -17.80 13.23
C GLY A 68 -2.64 -16.72 13.96
N SER A 69 -1.96 -15.85 14.72
CA SER A 69 -2.58 -14.76 15.51
C SER A 69 -2.36 -13.37 14.93
N LEU A 70 -1.89 -13.30 13.70
CA LEU A 70 -1.64 -12.05 13.00
C LEU A 70 -2.95 -11.29 12.78
N ARG A 71 -3.02 -10.03 13.20
CA ARG A 71 -4.15 -9.13 12.94
C ARG A 71 -4.02 -8.46 11.57
N PHE A 72 -2.87 -7.84 11.32
CA PHE A 72 -2.49 -7.22 10.05
C PHE A 72 -0.97 -7.04 9.98
N PHE A 73 -0.46 -6.84 8.79
CA PHE A 73 0.88 -6.33 8.55
C PHE A 73 0.84 -4.83 8.27
N ILE A 74 1.97 -4.15 8.51
CA ILE A 74 2.19 -2.78 8.06
C ILE A 74 3.30 -2.79 7.01
N SER A 75 3.08 -2.11 5.89
CA SER A 75 4.05 -1.88 4.84
C SER A 75 4.34 -0.40 4.71
N GLY A 76 5.62 -0.03 4.73
CA GLY A 76 6.11 1.33 4.54
C GLY A 76 7.55 1.34 4.06
N GLY A 77 8.00 2.49 3.55
CA GLY A 77 9.37 2.69 3.08
C GLY A 77 9.69 2.12 1.68
N ALA A 78 8.81 1.33 1.09
CA ALA A 78 8.92 0.87 -0.31
C ALA A 78 7.52 0.61 -0.89
N PRO A 79 7.31 0.82 -2.20
CA PRO A 79 6.04 0.51 -2.85
C PRO A 79 5.68 -0.97 -2.70
N LEU A 80 4.42 -1.25 -2.38
CA LEU A 80 3.87 -2.61 -2.41
C LEU A 80 3.00 -2.75 -3.67
N SER A 81 3.22 -3.83 -4.43
CA SER A 81 2.34 -4.14 -5.55
C SER A 81 0.90 -4.38 -5.06
N GLN A 82 -0.06 -3.69 -5.67
CA GLN A 82 -1.48 -3.87 -5.38
C GLN A 82 -1.90 -5.34 -5.53
N GLU A 83 -1.36 -6.04 -6.55
CA GLU A 83 -1.65 -7.46 -6.77
C GLU A 83 -1.22 -8.32 -5.57
N ILE A 84 -0.05 -8.03 -4.99
CA ILE A 84 0.45 -8.74 -3.80
C ILE A 84 -0.40 -8.42 -2.58
N ALA A 85 -0.76 -7.16 -2.37
CA ALA A 85 -1.64 -6.75 -1.29
C ALA A 85 -3.01 -7.45 -1.37
N GLU A 86 -3.64 -7.44 -2.55
CA GLU A 86 -4.91 -8.12 -2.80
C GLU A 86 -4.82 -9.66 -2.69
N PHE A 87 -3.68 -10.24 -3.10
CA PHE A 87 -3.44 -11.67 -2.91
C PHE A 87 -3.45 -12.03 -1.42
N PHE A 88 -2.70 -11.33 -0.58
CA PHE A 88 -2.70 -11.58 0.87
C PHE A 88 -4.08 -11.33 1.48
N ALA A 89 -4.75 -10.26 1.08
CA ALA A 89 -6.11 -9.98 1.52
C ALA A 89 -7.09 -11.10 1.16
N SER A 90 -6.95 -11.71 -0.02
CA SER A 90 -7.79 -12.82 -0.46
C SER A 90 -7.69 -14.08 0.42
N VAL A 91 -6.63 -14.19 1.22
CA VAL A 91 -6.44 -15.26 2.22
C VAL A 91 -6.62 -14.74 3.66
N ASN A 92 -7.34 -13.63 3.83
CA ASN A 92 -7.60 -12.97 5.11
C ASN A 92 -6.31 -12.50 5.84
N ILE A 93 -5.28 -12.10 5.10
CA ILE A 93 -4.08 -11.45 5.63
C ILE A 93 -4.09 -10.02 5.11
N THR A 94 -4.43 -9.07 5.97
CA THR A 94 -4.47 -7.65 5.62
C THR A 94 -3.07 -7.05 5.70
N ILE A 95 -2.69 -6.26 4.68
CA ILE A 95 -1.48 -5.42 4.69
C ILE A 95 -1.95 -3.98 4.61
N LEU A 96 -1.60 -3.18 5.62
CA LEU A 96 -1.88 -1.75 5.69
C LEU A 96 -0.65 -1.01 5.16
N GLU A 97 -0.84 -0.25 4.09
CA GLU A 97 0.23 0.57 3.55
C GLU A 97 0.21 1.95 4.19
N GLY A 98 1.40 2.47 4.51
CA GLY A 98 1.60 3.83 4.97
C GLY A 98 2.75 4.49 4.21
N TYR A 99 2.73 5.81 4.18
CA TYR A 99 3.71 6.63 3.50
C TYR A 99 4.27 7.70 4.43
N GLY A 100 5.54 7.94 4.26
CA GLY A 100 6.30 9.00 4.90
C GLY A 100 7.80 8.78 4.75
N LEU A 101 8.57 9.67 5.31
CA LEU A 101 10.02 9.75 5.22
C LEU A 101 10.62 9.89 6.62
N THR A 102 11.92 9.72 6.74
CA THR A 102 12.64 10.00 7.99
C THR A 102 12.40 11.45 8.43
N GLU A 103 12.39 12.36 7.49
CA GLU A 103 12.13 13.79 7.65
C GLU A 103 10.72 14.12 8.15
N THR A 104 9.80 13.16 8.11
CA THR A 104 8.40 13.33 8.54
C THR A 104 8.02 12.51 9.78
N SER A 105 8.98 11.94 10.49
CA SER A 105 8.92 11.24 11.80
C SER A 105 7.87 10.13 11.99
N PRO A 106 7.77 9.08 11.18
CA PRO A 106 8.01 9.05 9.75
C PRO A 106 6.73 9.22 8.90
N VAL A 107 5.50 9.06 9.49
CA VAL A 107 4.27 8.79 8.74
C VAL A 107 3.48 10.05 8.42
N LEU A 108 3.12 10.21 7.15
CA LEU A 108 2.22 11.25 6.64
C LEU A 108 0.81 10.73 6.40
N THR A 109 0.71 9.53 5.77
CA THR A 109 -0.57 8.90 5.46
C THR A 109 -0.52 7.42 5.81
N SER A 110 -1.67 6.82 6.13
CA SER A 110 -1.77 5.38 6.39
C SER A 110 -3.15 4.85 6.03
N ASN A 111 -3.17 3.63 5.49
CA ASN A 111 -4.35 2.79 5.52
C ASN A 111 -4.59 2.29 6.95
N THR A 112 -5.85 2.15 7.34
CA THR A 112 -6.27 1.55 8.61
C THR A 112 -7.25 0.39 8.36
N PRO A 113 -7.52 -0.47 9.34
CA PRO A 113 -8.52 -1.53 9.15
C PRO A 113 -9.90 -1.02 8.74
N GLU A 114 -10.27 0.20 9.18
CA GLU A 114 -11.56 0.83 8.91
C GLU A 114 -11.57 1.59 7.58
N CYS A 115 -10.40 2.06 7.14
CA CYS A 115 -10.21 2.88 5.94
C CYS A 115 -9.07 2.30 5.10
N LEU A 116 -9.38 1.22 4.37
CA LEU A 116 -8.42 0.48 3.55
C LEU A 116 -8.77 0.55 2.06
N LYS A 117 -7.81 0.99 1.26
CA LYS A 117 -7.91 0.97 -0.21
C LYS A 117 -6.59 0.49 -0.81
N TYR A 118 -6.60 -0.69 -1.41
CA TYR A 118 -5.40 -1.27 -2.03
C TYR A 118 -4.89 -0.43 -3.19
N GLY A 119 -3.56 -0.35 -3.34
CA GLY A 119 -2.90 0.49 -4.34
C GLY A 119 -2.87 1.97 -3.98
N THR A 120 -3.13 2.30 -2.71
CA THR A 120 -2.96 3.62 -2.11
C THR A 120 -2.19 3.51 -0.81
N VAL A 121 -1.59 4.62 -0.38
CA VAL A 121 -0.88 4.71 0.90
C VAL A 121 -1.77 5.29 2.02
N GLY A 122 -3.08 5.24 1.83
CA GLY A 122 -4.08 5.61 2.83
C GLY A 122 -4.43 7.10 2.85
N LYS A 123 -5.02 7.51 3.97
CA LYS A 123 -5.44 8.90 4.22
C LYS A 123 -4.43 9.62 5.12
N THR A 124 -4.42 10.93 5.02
CA THR A 124 -3.59 11.80 5.85
C THR A 124 -3.87 11.59 7.34
N LEU A 125 -2.81 11.55 8.14
CA LEU A 125 -2.93 11.40 9.59
C LEU A 125 -3.47 12.67 10.25
N PHE A 126 -3.98 12.51 11.47
CA PHE A 126 -4.42 13.61 12.31
C PHE A 126 -3.26 14.61 12.57
N ASN A 127 -3.54 15.91 12.54
CA ASN A 127 -2.58 17.00 12.68
C ASN A 127 -1.48 17.07 11.62
N VAL A 128 -1.60 16.36 10.51
CA VAL A 128 -0.73 16.48 9.34
C VAL A 128 -1.53 17.05 8.18
N GLU A 129 -0.94 18.00 7.47
CA GLU A 129 -1.49 18.52 6.22
C GLU A 129 -0.67 17.96 5.05
N VAL A 130 -1.36 17.51 4.02
CA VAL A 130 -0.72 17.03 2.78
C VAL A 130 -1.45 17.68 1.61
N LYS A 131 -0.69 18.29 0.70
CA LYS A 131 -1.22 18.83 -0.56
C LYS A 131 -0.37 18.38 -1.75
N ILE A 132 -0.93 18.51 -2.94
CA ILE A 132 -0.23 18.22 -4.19
C ILE A 132 0.08 19.58 -4.85
N ALA A 133 1.34 19.82 -5.16
CA ALA A 133 1.80 20.99 -5.88
C ALA A 133 1.40 20.93 -7.37
N GLU A 134 1.56 22.04 -8.09
CA GLU A 134 1.21 22.12 -9.53
C GLU A 134 1.99 21.12 -10.40
N ASP A 135 3.23 20.80 -10.02
CA ASP A 135 4.08 19.83 -10.70
C ASP A 135 3.80 18.36 -10.25
N GLY A 136 2.83 18.17 -9.36
CA GLY A 136 2.43 16.87 -8.83
C GLY A 136 3.22 16.42 -7.60
N GLU A 137 4.14 17.23 -7.07
CA GLU A 137 4.89 16.89 -5.86
C GLU A 137 3.99 16.86 -4.62
N ILE A 138 4.21 15.86 -3.78
CA ILE A 138 3.57 15.76 -2.47
C ILE A 138 4.26 16.70 -1.51
N LEU A 139 3.53 17.67 -0.97
CA LEU A 139 3.99 18.59 0.06
C LEU A 139 3.33 18.25 1.39
N ALA A 140 4.09 18.34 2.48
CA ALA A 140 3.61 18.01 3.82
C ALA A 140 3.90 19.10 4.83
N LYS A 141 2.98 19.30 5.79
CA LYS A 141 3.12 20.25 6.89
C LYS A 141 2.51 19.67 8.15
N GLY A 142 3.19 19.84 9.28
CA GLY A 142 2.69 19.35 10.56
C GLY A 142 3.78 19.26 11.63
N PRO A 143 3.41 18.91 12.86
CA PRO A 143 4.35 18.84 13.97
C PRO A 143 5.37 17.69 13.85
N ASN A 144 5.14 16.76 12.95
CA ASN A 144 6.00 15.61 12.65
C ASN A 144 7.11 15.93 11.63
N ILE A 145 7.08 17.12 11.00
CA ILE A 145 8.14 17.52 10.07
C ILE A 145 9.41 17.83 10.84
N MET A 146 10.55 17.40 10.32
CA MET A 146 11.86 17.68 10.90
C MET A 146 12.11 19.19 11.05
N LYS A 147 12.96 19.58 11.98
CA LYS A 147 13.41 20.97 12.13
C LYS A 147 14.39 21.39 11.02
N GLY A 148 15.09 20.43 10.42
CA GLY A 148 16.07 20.64 9.37
C GLY A 148 17.17 19.57 9.39
N TYR A 149 18.04 19.64 8.40
CA TYR A 149 19.23 18.82 8.32
C TYR A 149 20.35 19.40 9.18
N TYR A 150 21.01 18.57 9.98
CA TYR A 150 22.06 18.99 10.89
C TYR A 150 23.23 19.66 10.16
N ASN A 151 23.54 20.92 10.51
CA ASN A 151 24.59 21.77 9.90
C ASN A 151 24.48 21.89 8.36
N LYS A 152 23.25 21.89 7.80
CA LYS A 152 22.98 22.02 6.36
C LYS A 152 21.79 22.93 6.12
N ASP A 153 21.98 24.21 6.39
CA ASP A 153 20.89 25.22 6.30
C ASP A 153 20.39 25.38 4.87
N GLU A 154 21.28 25.37 3.86
CA GLU A 154 20.89 25.44 2.44
C GLU A 154 19.96 24.27 2.06
N ALA A 155 20.37 23.04 2.37
CA ALA A 155 19.55 21.85 2.09
C ALA A 155 18.22 21.85 2.89
N THR A 156 18.21 22.44 4.07
CA THR A 156 17.00 22.62 4.87
C THR A 156 16.04 23.61 4.19
N ASN A 157 16.56 24.75 3.73
CA ASN A 157 15.77 25.77 3.04
C ASN A 157 15.26 25.31 1.66
N GLU A 158 15.97 24.37 1.01
CA GLU A 158 15.48 23.71 -0.21
C GLU A 158 14.36 22.71 0.09
N ALA A 159 14.43 22.03 1.24
CA ALA A 159 13.49 20.99 1.61
C ALA A 159 12.22 21.53 2.30
N ILE A 160 12.32 22.67 3.00
CA ILE A 160 11.20 23.32 3.71
C ILE A 160 11.09 24.75 3.21
N ASP A 161 9.97 25.05 2.56
CA ASP A 161 9.74 26.40 2.02
C ASP A 161 9.42 27.44 3.11
N SER A 162 9.34 28.73 2.71
CA SER A 162 9.07 29.85 3.61
C SER A 162 7.68 29.80 4.28
N GLU A 163 6.75 29.02 3.75
CA GLU A 163 5.42 28.78 4.32
C GLU A 163 5.42 27.57 5.27
N GLY A 164 6.54 26.84 5.41
CA GLY A 164 6.72 25.68 6.26
C GLY A 164 6.22 24.36 5.63
N TRP A 165 6.09 24.30 4.31
CA TRP A 165 5.80 23.07 3.60
C TRP A 165 7.09 22.31 3.30
N PHE A 166 7.10 21.05 3.69
CA PHE A 166 8.19 20.13 3.37
C PHE A 166 7.96 19.51 1.98
N HIS A 167 8.96 19.62 1.13
CA HIS A 167 9.02 19.06 -0.21
C HIS A 167 9.51 17.62 -0.14
N THR A 168 8.62 16.66 -0.37
CA THR A 168 8.97 15.24 -0.18
C THR A 168 9.85 14.67 -1.29
N GLY A 169 9.83 15.29 -2.47
CA GLY A 169 10.47 14.77 -3.67
C GLY A 169 9.72 13.58 -4.30
N ASP A 170 8.56 13.22 -3.80
CA ASP A 170 7.69 12.17 -4.34
C ASP A 170 6.50 12.80 -5.07
N ILE A 171 6.08 12.17 -6.16
CA ILE A 171 4.95 12.60 -6.98
C ILE A 171 3.73 11.74 -6.64
N GLY A 172 2.57 12.38 -6.52
CA GLY A 172 1.36 11.66 -6.17
C GLY A 172 0.08 12.43 -6.46
N LYS A 173 -1.03 11.81 -6.12
CA LYS A 173 -2.36 12.41 -6.24
C LYS A 173 -3.32 11.85 -5.22
N PHE A 174 -4.28 12.64 -4.79
CA PHE A 174 -5.45 12.17 -4.07
C PHE A 174 -6.53 11.67 -5.04
N ASP A 175 -7.21 10.63 -4.63
CA ASP A 175 -8.46 10.25 -5.30
C ASP A 175 -9.66 11.00 -4.71
N ASN A 176 -10.86 10.78 -5.29
CA ASN A 176 -12.09 11.46 -4.88
C ASN A 176 -12.55 11.11 -3.45
N GLU A 177 -11.98 10.07 -2.84
CA GLU A 177 -12.28 9.62 -1.48
C GLU A 177 -11.21 10.08 -0.47
N GLY A 178 -10.19 10.83 -0.93
CA GLY A 178 -9.11 11.36 -0.11
C GLY A 178 -7.99 10.36 0.21
N TYR A 179 -7.84 9.30 -0.57
CA TYR A 179 -6.70 8.40 -0.46
C TYR A 179 -5.55 8.88 -1.32
N LEU A 180 -4.34 8.92 -0.75
CA LEU A 180 -3.12 9.28 -1.47
C LEU A 180 -2.59 8.08 -2.26
N LYS A 181 -2.23 8.32 -3.51
CA LYS A 181 -1.51 7.39 -4.37
C LYS A 181 -0.20 8.01 -4.80
N ILE A 182 0.92 7.35 -4.48
CA ILE A 182 2.25 7.73 -4.99
C ILE A 182 2.36 7.17 -6.41
N THR A 183 2.81 8.00 -7.34
CA THR A 183 2.92 7.62 -8.76
C THR A 183 4.35 7.56 -9.24
N ASP A 184 5.25 8.36 -8.64
CA ASP A 184 6.65 8.45 -9.06
C ASP A 184 7.51 9.12 -7.99
N ARG A 185 8.81 9.28 -8.29
CA ARG A 185 9.76 10.04 -7.50
C ARG A 185 10.38 11.15 -8.34
N LYS A 186 10.32 12.40 -7.89
CA LYS A 186 10.74 13.59 -8.66
C LYS A 186 12.19 13.48 -9.16
N LYS A 187 13.12 12.95 -8.35
CA LYS A 187 14.53 12.74 -8.70
C LYS A 187 14.76 11.59 -9.70
N SER A 188 13.76 10.73 -9.91
CA SER A 188 13.82 9.62 -10.87
C SER A 188 13.22 9.98 -12.24
N ILE A 189 12.61 11.16 -12.37
CA ILE A 189 12.00 11.59 -13.62
C ILE A 189 13.11 12.12 -14.55
N LEU A 190 13.36 11.40 -15.65
CA LEU A 190 14.20 11.89 -16.75
C LEU A 190 13.34 12.78 -17.65
N VAL A 191 13.70 14.06 -17.73
CA VAL A 191 13.09 14.97 -18.70
C VAL A 191 13.73 14.74 -20.05
N THR A 192 12.98 14.24 -21.03
CA THR A 192 13.47 14.07 -22.41
C THR A 192 13.75 15.42 -23.04
N SER A 193 14.59 15.46 -24.07
CA SER A 193 14.88 16.68 -24.86
C SER A 193 13.63 17.34 -25.48
N ALA A 194 12.50 16.62 -25.55
CA ALA A 194 11.18 17.13 -25.97
C ALA A 194 10.32 17.64 -24.80
N GLY A 195 10.87 17.78 -23.58
CA GLY A 195 10.14 18.26 -22.39
C GLY A 195 9.16 17.26 -21.79
N LYS A 196 9.19 15.98 -22.21
CA LYS A 196 8.31 14.95 -21.68
C LYS A 196 8.98 14.24 -20.49
N ASN A 197 8.28 14.16 -19.37
CA ASN A 197 8.72 13.41 -18.20
C ASN A 197 8.56 11.91 -18.45
N VAL A 198 9.65 11.14 -18.26
CA VAL A 198 9.65 9.67 -18.37
C VAL A 198 10.28 9.11 -17.10
N ALA A 199 9.55 8.23 -16.42
CA ALA A 199 10.11 7.45 -15.32
C ALA A 199 11.08 6.40 -15.89
N PRO A 200 12.30 6.23 -15.31
CA PRO A 200 13.16 5.11 -15.68
C PRO A 200 12.49 3.80 -15.25
N ALA A 201 12.58 2.78 -16.09
CA ALA A 201 12.04 1.45 -15.86
C ALA A 201 12.77 0.71 -14.72
#